data_346c5d5683397a69806f9165b29401a4
#
_entry.id   346c5d5683397a69806f9165b29401a4
#
_cell.length_a   1.000
_cell.length_b   1.000
_cell.length_c   1.000
_cell.angle_alpha   90.00
_cell.angle_beta   90.00
_cell.angle_gamma   90.00
#
_symmetry.space_group_name_H-M   'P 1'
#
loop_
_entity.id
_entity.type
_entity.pdbx_description
1 polymer ?
#
loop_
_entity_poly.entity_id
_entity_poly.type
_entity_poly.pdbx_seq_one_letter_code
_entity_poly.pdbx_strand_id
1 'polypeptide(L)'
;MKNKLVLALLLISSSTSAQLIHVAGSKAIGLDGGYIKNGFNVSSRITLYKNNNFAYRGSIDYERVDFAISKASIIYVNLELIYNFYTLGENFFLSAKGGILSGVEFLSNSVLDKKESQFFIGENIGLCVEYYLSNKIMLNLDSDQRFFQLSKVGKASFIIRFGINYNF
;
A
#
# COMPACT_ATOMS: atom_id res chain seq x y z
N MET A 1 -1.64 -31.60 15.86
CA MET A 1 -2.93 -30.92 16.07
C MET A 1 -2.90 -29.93 17.23
N LYS A 2 -2.21 -30.19 18.36
CA LYS A 2 -2.16 -29.28 19.53
C LYS A 2 -1.65 -27.85 19.22
N ASN A 3 -0.63 -27.70 18.38
CA ASN A 3 -0.04 -26.37 18.07
C ASN A 3 -0.94 -25.46 17.23
N LYS A 4 -1.83 -26.04 16.41
CA LYS A 4 -2.81 -25.27 15.63
C LYS A 4 -3.94 -24.71 16.52
N LEU A 5 -4.30 -25.44 17.57
CA LEU A 5 -5.30 -25.02 18.54
C LEU A 5 -4.79 -23.87 19.41
N VAL A 6 -3.52 -23.92 19.83
CA VAL A 6 -2.87 -22.85 20.59
C VAL A 6 -2.76 -21.57 19.78
N LEU A 7 -2.42 -21.67 18.49
CA LEU A 7 -2.36 -20.51 17.59
C LEU A 7 -3.76 -19.88 17.37
N ALA A 8 -4.79 -20.72 17.23
CA ALA A 8 -6.18 -20.26 17.11
C ALA A 8 -6.67 -19.59 18.42
N LEU A 9 -6.32 -20.13 19.57
CA LEU A 9 -6.65 -19.55 20.89
C LEU A 9 -5.91 -18.22 21.13
N LEU A 10 -4.65 -18.09 20.71
CA LEU A 10 -3.90 -16.84 20.77
C LEU A 10 -4.49 -15.76 19.85
N LEU A 11 -4.99 -16.14 18.67
CA LEU A 11 -5.69 -15.22 17.77
C LEU A 11 -7.05 -14.77 18.32
N ILE A 12 -7.76 -15.62 19.05
CA ILE A 12 -9.06 -15.29 19.67
C ILE A 12 -8.88 -14.44 20.95
N SER A 13 -7.82 -14.66 21.73
CA SER A 13 -7.57 -13.91 22.97
C SER A 13 -7.08 -12.47 22.73
N SER A 14 -6.58 -12.15 21.53
CA SER A 14 -6.19 -10.79 21.16
C SER A 14 -7.38 -9.88 20.78
N SER A 15 -8.59 -10.44 20.63
CA SER A 15 -9.77 -9.70 20.18
C SER A 15 -10.50 -8.89 21.25
N THR A 16 -10.07 -8.96 22.53
CA THR A 16 -10.82 -8.34 23.63
C THR A 16 -10.43 -6.90 24.00
N SER A 17 -9.55 -6.23 23.24
CA SER A 17 -9.07 -4.88 23.58
C SER A 17 -9.15 -3.86 22.43
N ALA A 18 -9.85 -4.18 21.35
CA ALA A 18 -9.89 -3.32 20.16
C ALA A 18 -11.06 -2.33 20.21
N GLN A 19 -11.11 -1.48 21.23
CA GLN A 19 -11.99 -0.32 21.19
C GLN A 19 -11.32 0.82 20.43
N LEU A 20 -12.02 1.33 19.40
CA LEU A 20 -11.75 2.62 18.72
C LEU A 20 -10.53 2.65 17.78
N ILE A 21 -10.54 1.85 16.74
CA ILE A 21 -9.38 1.72 15.85
C ILE A 21 -9.39 2.77 14.71
N HIS A 22 -10.53 3.01 14.08
CA HIS A 22 -10.71 4.10 13.11
C HIS A 22 -11.27 5.38 13.77
N VAL A 23 -10.63 5.86 14.82
CA VAL A 23 -11.06 7.08 15.51
C VAL A 23 -10.71 8.30 14.70
N ALA A 24 -11.62 9.27 14.65
CA ALA A 24 -11.34 10.56 14.08
C ALA A 24 -10.09 11.20 14.73
N GLY A 25 -9.11 11.55 13.91
CA GLY A 25 -7.86 12.17 14.34
C GLY A 25 -6.73 11.17 14.65
N SER A 26 -6.97 9.85 14.65
CA SER A 26 -5.89 8.86 14.78
C SER A 26 -4.99 8.87 13.54
N LYS A 27 -3.74 8.48 13.74
CA LYS A 27 -2.71 8.46 12.71
C LYS A 27 -2.01 7.11 12.71
N ALA A 28 -1.58 6.68 11.54
CA ALA A 28 -0.75 5.49 11.40
C ALA A 28 0.45 5.77 10.50
N ILE A 29 1.58 5.17 10.83
CA ILE A 29 2.75 5.10 9.97
C ILE A 29 3.01 3.65 9.61
N GLY A 30 3.38 3.37 8.36
CA GLY A 30 3.55 2.01 7.89
C GLY A 30 4.65 1.82 6.87
N LEU A 31 5.02 0.55 6.73
CA LEU A 31 5.94 0.06 5.71
C LEU A 31 5.30 -1.10 4.97
N ASP A 32 5.41 -1.09 3.65
CA ASP A 32 4.88 -2.12 2.77
C ASP A 32 5.95 -2.67 1.85
N GLY A 33 5.82 -3.96 1.55
CA GLY A 33 6.47 -4.60 0.43
C GLY A 33 5.43 -5.05 -0.59
N GLY A 34 5.71 -4.87 -1.86
CA GLY A 34 4.76 -5.18 -2.93
C GLY A 34 5.36 -5.94 -4.08
N TYR A 35 4.48 -6.66 -4.78
CA TYR A 35 4.79 -7.34 -6.03
C TYR A 35 4.10 -6.60 -7.18
N ILE A 36 4.88 -6.36 -8.23
CA ILE A 36 4.41 -5.88 -9.54
C ILE A 36 4.92 -6.85 -10.60
N LYS A 37 4.32 -6.82 -11.78
CA LYS A 37 4.78 -7.65 -12.88
C LYS A 37 6.26 -7.37 -13.19
N ASN A 38 7.09 -8.40 -13.05
CA ASN A 38 8.55 -8.37 -13.27
C ASN A 38 9.31 -7.43 -12.32
N GLY A 39 8.83 -7.25 -11.09
CA GLY A 39 9.51 -6.37 -10.16
C GLY A 39 8.97 -6.39 -8.75
N PHE A 40 9.43 -5.45 -7.96
CA PHE A 40 9.01 -5.25 -6.58
C PHE A 40 8.79 -3.77 -6.26
N ASN A 41 8.05 -3.53 -5.21
CA ASN A 41 7.80 -2.20 -4.62
C ASN A 41 8.13 -2.23 -3.13
N VAL A 42 8.64 -1.13 -2.62
CA VAL A 42 8.74 -0.84 -1.19
C VAL A 42 8.15 0.54 -0.95
N SER A 43 7.31 0.66 0.06
CA SER A 43 6.59 1.89 0.37
C SER A 43 6.70 2.24 1.84
N SER A 44 6.85 3.53 2.12
CA SER A 44 6.63 4.11 3.45
C SER A 44 5.42 5.03 3.38
N ARG A 45 4.52 4.94 4.35
CA ARG A 45 3.26 5.66 4.32
C ARG A 45 2.84 6.25 5.65
N ILE A 46 2.03 7.30 5.58
CA ILE A 46 1.30 7.87 6.70
C ILE A 46 -0.20 7.90 6.36
N THR A 47 -1.03 7.49 7.30
CA THR A 47 -2.49 7.50 7.16
C THR A 47 -3.09 8.38 8.26
N LEU A 48 -4.03 9.24 7.89
CA LEU A 48 -4.77 10.14 8.78
C LEU A 48 -6.24 9.75 8.71
N TYR A 49 -6.77 9.20 9.79
CA TYR A 49 -8.18 8.82 9.87
C TYR A 49 -9.03 10.05 10.20
N LYS A 50 -9.90 10.46 9.28
CA LYS A 50 -10.81 11.59 9.47
C LYS A 50 -12.04 11.21 10.30
N ASN A 51 -12.56 10.01 10.05
CA ASN A 51 -13.68 9.40 10.76
C ASN A 51 -13.64 7.89 10.49
N ASN A 52 -14.67 7.16 10.95
CA ASN A 52 -14.76 5.71 10.81
C ASN A 52 -14.74 5.22 9.35
N ASN A 53 -15.15 6.07 8.40
CA ASN A 53 -15.30 5.69 7.00
C ASN A 53 -14.24 6.30 6.09
N PHE A 54 -13.62 7.43 6.46
CA PHE A 54 -12.70 8.15 5.58
C PHE A 54 -11.32 8.31 6.20
N ALA A 55 -10.30 8.05 5.40
CA ALA A 55 -8.91 8.36 5.72
C ALA A 55 -8.19 8.97 4.51
N TYR A 56 -7.16 9.75 4.79
CA TYR A 56 -6.20 10.24 3.82
C TYR A 56 -4.88 9.50 4.02
N ARG A 57 -4.26 9.08 2.94
CA ARG A 57 -2.96 8.39 2.97
C ARG A 57 -1.99 9.09 2.04
N GLY A 58 -0.80 9.38 2.55
CA GLY A 58 0.35 9.77 1.74
C GLY A 58 1.40 8.67 1.79
N SER A 59 2.04 8.36 0.67
CA SER A 59 3.17 7.43 0.63
C SER A 59 4.31 7.92 -0.24
N ILE A 60 5.51 7.43 0.06
CA ILE A 60 6.68 7.48 -0.81
C ILE A 60 7.02 6.06 -1.17
N ASP A 61 7.07 5.80 -2.46
CA ASP A 61 7.20 4.48 -3.04
C ASP A 61 8.48 4.40 -3.88
N TYR A 62 9.18 3.28 -3.75
CA TYR A 62 10.26 2.88 -4.64
C TYR A 62 9.87 1.59 -5.35
N GLU A 63 10.02 1.58 -6.68
CA GLU A 63 9.79 0.40 -7.50
C GLU A 63 11.00 0.07 -8.35
N ARG A 64 11.20 -1.22 -8.54
CA ARG A 64 12.12 -1.73 -9.54
C ARG A 64 11.41 -2.70 -10.44
N VAL A 65 11.51 -2.46 -11.74
CA VAL A 65 10.94 -3.31 -12.79
C VAL A 65 12.05 -3.74 -13.73
N ASP A 66 12.17 -5.03 -13.95
CA ASP A 66 13.14 -5.61 -14.87
C ASP A 66 12.44 -6.02 -16.17
N PHE A 67 12.90 -5.46 -17.29
CA PHE A 67 12.50 -5.84 -18.64
C PHE A 67 13.60 -6.69 -19.28
N ALA A 68 13.32 -7.34 -20.39
CA ALA A 68 14.27 -8.23 -21.05
C ALA A 68 15.63 -7.58 -21.37
N ILE A 69 15.64 -6.29 -21.74
CA ILE A 69 16.85 -5.55 -22.17
C ILE A 69 17.07 -4.25 -21.38
N SER A 70 16.20 -3.92 -20.44
CA SER A 70 16.27 -2.66 -19.70
C SER A 70 15.77 -2.85 -18.26
N LYS A 71 16.19 -1.93 -17.39
CA LYS A 71 15.72 -1.87 -15.99
C LYS A 71 15.17 -0.49 -15.73
N ALA A 72 14.08 -0.43 -14.98
CA ALA A 72 13.51 0.81 -14.51
C ALA A 72 13.54 0.86 -12.99
N SER A 73 13.98 1.99 -12.45
CA SER A 73 13.82 2.34 -11.04
C SER A 73 12.90 3.55 -10.98
N ILE A 74 11.87 3.48 -10.17
CA ILE A 74 10.81 4.49 -10.12
C ILE A 74 10.69 4.94 -8.67
N ILE A 75 10.68 6.27 -8.46
CA ILE A 75 10.41 6.88 -7.15
C ILE A 75 9.22 7.80 -7.33
N TYR A 76 8.21 7.63 -6.50
CA TYR A 76 7.02 8.47 -6.58
C TYR A 76 6.38 8.73 -5.23
N VAL A 77 5.62 9.81 -5.16
CA VAL A 77 4.72 10.15 -4.07
C VAL A 77 3.30 9.81 -4.51
N ASN A 78 2.53 9.25 -3.60
CA ASN A 78 1.14 8.90 -3.83
C ASN A 78 0.26 9.53 -2.73
N LEU A 79 -0.87 10.13 -3.12
CA LEU A 79 -1.87 10.70 -2.24
C LEU A 79 -3.21 10.04 -2.51
N GLU A 80 -3.76 9.38 -1.51
CA GLU A 80 -4.96 8.56 -1.61
C GLU A 80 -6.06 9.02 -0.65
N LEU A 81 -7.29 8.93 -1.12
CA LEU A 81 -8.48 8.92 -0.30
C LEU A 81 -8.94 7.47 -0.12
N ILE A 82 -9.21 7.09 1.11
CA ILE A 82 -9.66 5.75 1.49
C ILE A 82 -11.08 5.86 2.02
N TYR A 83 -11.97 5.01 1.53
CA TYR A 83 -13.34 4.89 1.99
C TYR A 83 -13.60 3.48 2.49
N ASN A 84 -13.81 3.34 3.80
CA ASN A 84 -14.21 2.08 4.42
C ASN A 84 -15.71 1.84 4.19
N PHE A 85 -16.04 0.80 3.45
CA PHE A 85 -17.42 0.46 3.12
C PHE A 85 -17.90 -0.83 3.83
N TYR A 86 -17.00 -1.59 4.44
CA TYR A 86 -17.35 -2.80 5.15
C TYR A 86 -16.42 -3.03 6.35
N THR A 87 -17.02 -3.34 7.50
CA THR A 87 -16.31 -3.65 8.74
C THR A 87 -16.87 -4.96 9.31
N LEU A 88 -15.99 -5.89 9.64
CA LEU A 88 -16.35 -7.15 10.28
C LEU A 88 -15.74 -7.21 11.68
N GLY A 89 -16.60 -7.18 12.68
CA GLY A 89 -16.17 -7.03 14.07
C GLY A 89 -15.49 -5.69 14.29
N GLU A 90 -14.52 -5.65 15.19
CA GLU A 90 -13.78 -4.43 15.54
C GLU A 90 -12.41 -4.34 14.84
N ASN A 91 -11.95 -5.43 14.22
CA ASN A 91 -10.57 -5.57 13.78
C ASN A 91 -10.38 -5.64 12.27
N PHE A 92 -11.43 -5.92 11.49
CA PHE A 92 -11.32 -6.11 10.05
C PHE A 92 -12.05 -5.01 9.29
N PHE A 93 -11.35 -4.37 8.37
CA PHE A 93 -11.87 -3.27 7.56
C PHE A 93 -11.57 -3.55 6.08
N LEU A 94 -12.59 -3.37 5.24
CA LEU A 94 -12.47 -3.44 3.80
C LEU A 94 -12.80 -2.08 3.20
N SER A 95 -11.86 -1.53 2.47
CA SER A 95 -11.92 -0.16 1.97
C SER A 95 -11.67 -0.12 0.46
N ALA A 96 -12.37 0.79 -0.21
CA ALA A 96 -12.01 1.25 -1.53
C ALA A 96 -11.08 2.45 -1.40
N LYS A 97 -10.16 2.61 -2.34
CA LYS A 97 -9.26 3.75 -2.36
C LYS A 97 -9.03 4.25 -3.77
N GLY A 98 -8.70 5.53 -3.87
CA GLY A 98 -8.31 6.15 -5.11
C GLY A 98 -7.44 7.36 -4.85
N GLY A 99 -6.58 7.69 -5.79
CA GLY A 99 -5.64 8.76 -5.58
C GLY A 99 -4.89 9.20 -6.82
N ILE A 100 -3.95 10.11 -6.60
CA ILE A 100 -3.03 10.63 -7.61
C ILE A 100 -1.60 10.31 -7.20
N LEU A 101 -0.77 10.06 -8.18
CA LEU A 101 0.64 9.78 -7.96
C LEU A 101 1.50 10.58 -8.94
N SER A 102 2.72 10.89 -8.51
CA SER A 102 3.66 11.68 -9.30
C SER A 102 5.08 11.33 -8.91
N GLY A 103 5.96 11.19 -9.88
CA GLY A 103 7.33 10.79 -9.61
C GLY A 103 8.26 10.84 -10.82
N VAL A 104 9.40 10.19 -10.63
CA VAL A 104 10.45 10.11 -11.64
C VAL A 104 10.80 8.65 -11.87
N GLU A 105 10.87 8.27 -13.13
CA GLU A 105 11.38 6.98 -13.59
C GLU A 105 12.81 7.15 -14.16
N PHE A 106 13.68 6.23 -13.77
CA PHE A 106 15.06 6.13 -14.24
C PHE A 106 15.17 4.85 -15.06
N LEU A 107 15.38 5.01 -16.36
CA LEU A 107 15.53 3.91 -17.29
C LEU A 107 17.02 3.68 -17.57
N SER A 108 17.44 2.44 -17.44
CA SER A 108 18.79 2.00 -17.83
C SER A 108 18.69 0.92 -18.89
N ASN A 109 19.22 1.20 -20.07
CA ASN A 109 19.29 0.23 -21.16
C ASN A 109 20.69 -0.40 -21.18
N SER A 110 20.77 -1.70 -20.91
CA SER A 110 22.05 -2.42 -20.83
C SER A 110 22.73 -2.63 -22.17
N VAL A 111 22.01 -2.52 -23.28
CA VAL A 111 22.57 -2.72 -24.65
C VAL A 111 23.18 -1.42 -25.21
N LEU A 112 22.58 -0.28 -24.88
CA LEU A 112 22.99 1.03 -25.44
C LEU A 112 23.77 1.89 -24.43
N ASP A 113 24.01 1.39 -23.21
CA ASP A 113 24.60 2.14 -22.06
C ASP A 113 23.97 3.53 -21.87
N LYS A 114 22.68 3.63 -22.18
CA LYS A 114 21.93 4.88 -22.14
C LYS A 114 21.07 4.95 -20.86
N LYS A 115 21.23 6.02 -20.11
CA LYS A 115 20.40 6.34 -18.93
C LYS A 115 19.49 7.51 -19.27
N GLU A 116 18.22 7.34 -19.03
CA GLU A 116 17.20 8.38 -19.21
C GLU A 116 16.38 8.53 -17.93
N SER A 117 16.00 9.76 -17.64
CA SER A 117 15.04 10.03 -16.57
C SER A 117 13.83 10.73 -17.14
N GLN A 118 12.66 10.42 -16.63
CA GLN A 118 11.40 11.03 -17.05
C GLN A 118 10.48 11.25 -15.85
N PHE A 119 9.86 12.40 -15.82
CA PHE A 119 8.77 12.71 -14.90
C PHE A 119 7.47 12.07 -15.41
N PHE A 120 6.64 11.59 -14.48
CA PHE A 120 5.31 11.09 -14.79
C PHE A 120 4.29 11.53 -13.72
N ILE A 121 3.05 11.53 -14.12
CA ILE A 121 1.88 11.67 -13.25
C ILE A 121 0.94 10.52 -13.53
N GLY A 122 0.08 10.19 -12.57
CA GLY A 122 -0.88 9.11 -12.74
C GLY A 122 -1.97 9.12 -11.68
N GLU A 123 -2.83 8.15 -11.82
CA GLU A 123 -3.96 7.90 -10.94
C GLU A 123 -3.91 6.45 -10.48
N ASN A 124 -4.50 6.17 -9.32
CA ASN A 124 -4.71 4.82 -8.86
C ASN A 124 -6.14 4.63 -8.35
N ILE A 125 -6.61 3.41 -8.48
CA ILE A 125 -7.83 2.93 -7.85
C ILE A 125 -7.55 1.53 -7.31
N GLY A 126 -8.10 1.21 -6.14
CA GLY A 126 -7.80 -0.07 -5.51
C GLY A 126 -8.67 -0.42 -4.32
N LEU A 127 -8.33 -1.54 -3.73
CA LEU A 127 -8.91 -2.04 -2.50
C LEU A 127 -7.82 -2.16 -1.43
N CYS A 128 -8.23 -1.96 -0.19
CA CYS A 128 -7.40 -2.12 0.99
C CYS A 128 -8.12 -2.97 2.01
N VAL A 129 -7.44 -3.98 2.51
CA VAL A 129 -7.87 -4.78 3.65
C VAL A 129 -6.96 -4.43 4.81
N GLU A 130 -7.55 -4.05 5.94
CA GLU A 130 -6.84 -3.75 7.17
C GLU A 130 -7.30 -4.70 8.28
N TYR A 131 -6.33 -5.32 8.95
CA TYR A 131 -6.58 -6.22 10.07
C TYR A 131 -5.76 -5.80 11.28
N TYR A 132 -6.44 -5.44 12.35
CA TYR A 132 -5.81 -4.99 13.57
C TYR A 132 -5.45 -6.16 14.49
N LEU A 133 -4.15 -6.32 14.73
CA LEU A 133 -3.62 -7.27 15.72
C LEU A 133 -3.75 -6.71 17.14
N SER A 134 -3.71 -5.41 17.28
CA SER A 134 -3.89 -4.67 18.53
C SER A 134 -4.28 -3.23 18.21
N ASN A 135 -4.58 -2.41 19.22
CA ASN A 135 -4.86 -0.98 19.04
C ASN A 135 -3.72 -0.19 18.35
N LYS A 136 -2.50 -0.73 18.39
CA LYS A 136 -1.32 -0.06 17.84
C LYS A 136 -0.77 -0.69 16.58
N ILE A 137 -1.04 -1.98 16.33
CA ILE A 137 -0.43 -2.73 15.23
C ILE A 137 -1.52 -3.23 14.31
N MET A 138 -1.39 -2.90 13.04
CA MET A 138 -2.30 -3.29 11.97
C MET A 138 -1.52 -3.90 10.81
N LEU A 139 -2.02 -5.00 10.29
CA LEU A 139 -1.62 -5.56 9.01
C LEU A 139 -2.50 -4.98 7.91
N ASN A 140 -1.95 -4.79 6.74
CA ASN A 140 -2.71 -4.38 5.57
C ASN A 140 -2.33 -5.19 4.35
N LEU A 141 -3.31 -5.35 3.49
CA LEU A 141 -3.17 -5.88 2.14
C LEU A 141 -3.83 -4.89 1.17
N ASP A 142 -3.03 -4.33 0.28
CA ASP A 142 -3.47 -3.39 -0.74
C ASP A 142 -3.39 -4.01 -2.12
N SER A 143 -4.38 -3.74 -2.97
CA SER A 143 -4.32 -4.05 -4.40
C SER A 143 -4.70 -2.80 -5.19
N ASP A 144 -3.85 -2.39 -6.13
CA ASP A 144 -4.04 -1.18 -6.91
C ASP A 144 -3.89 -1.43 -8.40
N GLN A 145 -4.83 -0.88 -9.17
CA GLN A 145 -4.68 -0.61 -10.58
C GLN A 145 -4.24 0.83 -10.73
N ARG A 146 -3.11 1.03 -11.39
CA ARG A 146 -2.53 2.37 -11.62
C ARG A 146 -2.52 2.69 -13.10
N PHE A 147 -2.74 3.95 -13.43
CA PHE A 147 -2.73 4.49 -14.77
C PHE A 147 -1.73 5.65 -14.83
N PHE A 148 -0.83 5.61 -15.80
CA PHE A 148 0.25 6.59 -15.89
C PHE A 148 0.11 7.44 -17.16
N GLN A 149 0.36 8.72 -17.01
CA GLN A 149 0.52 9.66 -18.08
C GLN A 149 2.00 10.05 -18.18
N LEU A 150 2.50 10.22 -19.40
CA LEU A 150 3.89 10.59 -19.69
C LEU A 150 4.94 9.51 -19.29
N SER A 151 4.55 8.34 -18.83
CA SER A 151 5.47 7.26 -18.47
C SER A 151 6.00 6.52 -19.70
N LYS A 152 7.29 6.18 -19.69
CA LYS A 152 7.95 5.31 -20.67
C LYS A 152 7.91 3.83 -20.26
N VAL A 153 7.68 3.54 -18.98
CA VAL A 153 7.63 2.17 -18.45
C VAL A 153 6.33 1.47 -18.82
N GLY A 154 5.23 2.23 -18.94
CA GLY A 154 3.94 1.69 -19.33
C GLY A 154 2.79 2.61 -18.94
N LYS A 155 1.64 2.43 -19.59
CA LYS A 155 0.44 3.23 -19.34
C LYS A 155 -0.38 2.75 -18.13
N ALA A 156 -0.21 1.49 -17.75
CA ALA A 156 -0.94 0.92 -16.62
C ALA A 156 -0.11 -0.18 -15.93
N SER A 157 -0.27 -0.32 -14.62
CA SER A 157 0.31 -1.42 -13.86
C SER A 157 -0.60 -1.84 -12.70
N PHE A 158 -0.51 -3.11 -12.34
CA PHE A 158 -1.19 -3.68 -11.19
C PHE A 158 -0.16 -4.02 -10.12
N ILE A 159 -0.47 -3.70 -8.87
CA ILE A 159 0.38 -3.98 -7.72
C ILE A 159 -0.43 -4.60 -6.58
N ILE A 160 0.18 -5.55 -5.89
CA ILE A 160 -0.30 -6.05 -4.61
C ILE A 160 0.77 -5.73 -3.58
N ARG A 161 0.38 -5.13 -2.45
CA ARG A 161 1.27 -4.77 -1.34
C ARG A 161 0.76 -5.39 -0.05
N PHE A 162 1.69 -5.87 0.75
CA PHE A 162 1.46 -6.29 2.12
C PHE A 162 2.33 -5.45 3.06
N GLY A 163 1.78 -5.03 4.18
CA GLY A 163 2.50 -4.17 5.10
C GLY A 163 2.03 -4.25 6.54
N ILE A 164 2.77 -3.51 7.36
CA ILE A 164 2.50 -3.34 8.77
C ILE A 164 2.44 -1.84 9.09
N ASN A 165 1.47 -1.47 9.91
CA ASN A 165 1.30 -0.08 10.36
C ASN A 165 1.29 -0.02 11.89
N TYR A 166 1.80 1.10 12.39
CA TYR A 166 1.74 1.48 13.79
C TYR A 166 0.83 2.70 13.95
N ASN A 167 -0.19 2.57 14.80
CA ASN A 167 -1.15 3.62 15.13
C ASN A 167 -0.73 4.40 16.38
N PHE A 168 -0.92 5.73 16.34
CA PHE A 168 -0.61 6.62 17.45
C PHE A 168 -1.55 7.84 17.52
#